data_4ee34c84080f5a64a1268fc458d0bd69
#
_entry.id   4ee34c84080f5a64a1268fc458d0bd69
#
_cell.length_a   1.000
_cell.length_b   1.000
_cell.length_c   1.000
_cell.angle_alpha   90.00
_cell.angle_beta   90.00
_cell.angle_gamma   90.00
#
_symmetry.space_group_name_H-M   'P 1'
#
loop_
_entity.id
_entity.type
_entity.pdbx_description
1 polymer ?
#
loop_
_entity_poly.entity_id
_entity_poly.type
_entity_poly.pdbx_seq_one_letter_code
_entity_poly.pdbx_strand_id
1 'polypeptide(L)'
;TPSATAPKFFQGFLHFNIRCSVEDLPAIEKFYGDVLDLNVGPRPNFMMPGIWLYYGDDPILHVGARFPKGAQIKDKHSGSIDHIAWKASGAAEFRKRLKKLDIEFEEQNIKDAGYQVFLYDPVGTKLEFNFVNEHVPDAVPLGTTAQANLR
;
A
#
# COMPACT_ATOMS: atom_id res chain seq x y z
N THR A 1 -0.09 -22.21 20.08
CA THR A 1 -0.63 -20.85 20.05
C THR A 1 -1.99 -20.85 20.68
N PRO A 2 -2.30 -20.00 21.67
CA PRO A 2 -3.64 -19.93 22.21
C PRO A 2 -4.60 -19.55 21.07
N SER A 3 -5.62 -20.37 20.88
CA SER A 3 -6.77 -20.02 20.05
C SER A 3 -7.44 -18.82 20.70
N ALA A 4 -7.17 -17.62 20.17
CA ALA A 4 -7.92 -16.46 20.58
C ALA A 4 -9.39 -16.70 20.23
N THR A 5 -10.28 -16.61 21.21
CA THR A 5 -11.71 -16.63 20.94
C THR A 5 -12.05 -15.47 20.01
N ALA A 6 -12.77 -15.73 18.93
CA ALA A 6 -13.18 -14.70 18.00
C ALA A 6 -13.95 -13.59 18.72
N PRO A 7 -13.71 -12.31 18.42
CA PRO A 7 -14.46 -11.22 19.01
C PRO A 7 -15.96 -11.38 18.74
N LYS A 8 -16.79 -10.98 19.70
CA LYS A 8 -18.24 -11.17 19.63
C LYS A 8 -18.88 -10.39 18.47
N PHE A 9 -18.39 -9.20 18.18
CA PHE A 9 -19.00 -8.27 17.22
C PHE A 9 -18.15 -8.03 15.97
N PHE A 10 -16.82 -8.07 16.10
CA PHE A 10 -15.92 -7.79 15.00
C PHE A 10 -15.63 -9.07 14.20
N GLN A 11 -15.80 -8.98 12.88
CA GLN A 11 -15.66 -10.14 11.98
C GLN A 11 -14.38 -10.09 11.13
N GLY A 12 -13.64 -8.97 11.21
CA GLY A 12 -12.39 -8.77 10.49
C GLY A 12 -12.24 -7.36 9.94
N PHE A 13 -11.15 -7.15 9.22
CA PHE A 13 -10.90 -5.91 8.50
C PHE A 13 -11.71 -5.91 7.20
N LEU A 14 -12.35 -4.78 6.85
CA LEU A 14 -13.19 -4.68 5.67
C LEU A 14 -12.49 -3.91 4.55
N HIS A 15 -12.18 -2.65 4.77
CA HIS A 15 -11.51 -1.78 3.80
C HIS A 15 -10.82 -0.60 4.49
N PHE A 16 -9.97 0.08 3.74
CA PHE A 16 -9.50 1.41 4.13
C PHE A 16 -9.87 2.43 3.06
N ASN A 17 -9.89 3.70 3.44
CA ASN A 17 -10.25 4.79 2.55
C ASN A 17 -9.11 5.79 2.44
N ILE A 18 -8.77 6.14 1.19
CA ILE A 18 -7.81 7.20 0.86
C ILE A 18 -8.59 8.43 0.39
N ARG A 19 -8.15 9.60 0.85
CA ARG A 19 -8.63 10.89 0.35
C ARG A 19 -7.61 11.49 -0.61
N CYS A 20 -8.10 12.09 -1.68
CA CYS A 20 -7.26 12.72 -2.70
C CYS A 20 -7.98 13.90 -3.34
N SER A 21 -7.32 14.61 -4.25
CA SER A 21 -7.99 15.51 -5.20
C SER A 21 -8.48 14.72 -6.42
N VAL A 22 -9.37 15.30 -7.21
CA VAL A 22 -9.89 14.61 -8.40
C VAL A 22 -8.79 14.31 -9.43
N GLU A 23 -7.77 15.16 -9.50
CA GLU A 23 -6.63 15.01 -10.39
C GLU A 23 -5.72 13.84 -10.03
N ASP A 24 -5.73 13.40 -8.77
CA ASP A 24 -4.89 12.28 -8.29
C ASP A 24 -5.47 10.90 -8.66
N LEU A 25 -6.76 10.81 -8.99
CA LEU A 25 -7.43 9.53 -9.23
C LEU A 25 -6.74 8.67 -10.29
N PRO A 26 -6.33 9.19 -11.47
CA PRO A 26 -5.65 8.37 -12.48
C PRO A 26 -4.31 7.81 -11.99
N ALA A 27 -3.54 8.60 -11.24
CA ALA A 27 -2.25 8.16 -10.70
C ALA A 27 -2.41 7.09 -9.63
N ILE A 28 -3.43 7.21 -8.77
CA ILE A 28 -3.77 6.23 -7.74
C ILE A 28 -4.23 4.92 -8.39
N GLU A 29 -5.14 4.98 -9.36
CA GLU A 29 -5.61 3.80 -10.10
C GLU A 29 -4.43 3.06 -10.74
N LYS A 30 -3.59 3.78 -11.47
CA LYS A 30 -2.41 3.22 -12.11
C LYS A 30 -1.45 2.57 -11.11
N PHE A 31 -1.14 3.26 -10.02
CA PHE A 31 -0.22 2.77 -8.99
C PHE A 31 -0.71 1.45 -8.37
N TYR A 32 -1.94 1.41 -7.87
CA TYR A 32 -2.48 0.21 -7.24
C TYR A 32 -2.74 -0.93 -8.22
N GLY A 33 -3.00 -0.63 -9.49
CA GLY A 33 -3.03 -1.62 -10.57
C GLY A 33 -1.65 -2.19 -10.86
N ASP A 34 -0.65 -1.35 -11.08
CA ASP A 34 0.70 -1.77 -11.47
C ASP A 34 1.48 -2.46 -10.33
N VAL A 35 1.28 -2.04 -9.09
CA VAL A 35 2.05 -2.54 -7.93
C VAL A 35 1.35 -3.73 -7.26
N LEU A 36 0.04 -3.63 -7.03
CA LEU A 36 -0.73 -4.59 -6.23
C LEU A 36 -1.69 -5.46 -7.06
N ASP A 37 -1.77 -5.26 -8.36
CA ASP A 37 -2.73 -5.93 -9.25
C ASP A 37 -4.21 -5.69 -8.85
N LEU A 38 -4.50 -4.55 -8.21
CA LEU A 38 -5.88 -4.20 -7.86
C LEU A 38 -6.62 -3.66 -9.08
N ASN A 39 -7.91 -3.98 -9.18
CA ASN A 39 -8.75 -3.58 -10.30
C ASN A 39 -9.86 -2.64 -9.84
N VAL A 40 -10.18 -1.64 -10.68
CA VAL A 40 -11.38 -0.82 -10.47
C VAL A 40 -12.62 -1.68 -10.68
N GLY A 41 -13.56 -1.56 -9.77
CA GLY A 41 -14.82 -2.30 -9.83
C GLY A 41 -16.05 -1.47 -9.42
N PRO A 42 -17.21 -2.11 -9.30
CA PRO A 42 -18.46 -1.46 -8.97
C PRO A 42 -18.37 -0.57 -7.74
N ARG A 43 -18.98 0.59 -7.81
CA ARG A 43 -19.06 1.57 -6.73
C ARG A 43 -20.47 2.17 -6.71
N PRO A 44 -21.10 2.32 -5.53
CA PRO A 44 -22.36 3.05 -5.44
C PRO A 44 -22.24 4.47 -6.03
N ASN A 45 -23.33 4.98 -6.57
CA ASN A 45 -23.36 6.31 -7.16
C ASN A 45 -23.35 7.39 -6.08
N PHE A 46 -22.17 7.65 -5.51
CA PHE A 46 -21.97 8.76 -4.60
C PHE A 46 -21.89 10.10 -5.36
N MET A 47 -22.30 11.17 -4.70
CA MET A 47 -22.26 12.53 -5.29
C MET A 47 -20.83 13.02 -5.57
N MET A 48 -19.82 12.42 -4.95
CA MET A 48 -18.42 12.82 -5.11
C MET A 48 -17.67 11.83 -6.01
N PRO A 49 -16.71 12.32 -6.84
CA PRO A 49 -15.84 11.47 -7.62
C PRO A 49 -15.00 10.50 -6.74
N GLY A 50 -14.71 9.33 -7.25
CA GLY A 50 -13.91 8.34 -6.57
C GLY A 50 -13.90 7.02 -7.32
N ILE A 51 -13.07 6.11 -6.85
CA ILE A 51 -12.97 4.74 -7.36
C ILE A 51 -12.92 3.75 -6.20
N TRP A 52 -13.37 2.53 -6.45
CA TRP A 52 -13.16 1.40 -5.56
C TRP A 52 -12.22 0.41 -6.23
N LEU A 53 -11.21 0.00 -5.49
CA LEU A 53 -10.20 -0.94 -5.96
C LEU A 53 -10.38 -2.28 -5.26
N TYR A 54 -10.40 -3.33 -6.06
CA TYR A 54 -10.78 -4.68 -5.67
C TYR A 54 -9.58 -5.61 -5.64
N TYR A 55 -9.53 -6.46 -4.62
CA TYR A 55 -8.78 -7.69 -4.57
C TYR A 55 -9.76 -8.87 -4.76
N GLY A 56 -9.74 -9.52 -5.92
CA GLY A 56 -10.80 -10.45 -6.28
C GLY A 56 -12.17 -9.77 -6.26
N ASP A 57 -13.08 -10.26 -5.45
CA ASP A 57 -14.43 -9.73 -5.29
C ASP A 57 -14.58 -8.71 -4.14
N ASP A 58 -13.50 -8.46 -3.41
CA ASP A 58 -13.50 -7.61 -2.22
C ASP A 58 -13.06 -6.18 -2.53
N PRO A 59 -13.90 -5.15 -2.33
CA PRO A 59 -13.55 -3.74 -2.51
C PRO A 59 -12.73 -3.23 -1.30
N ILE A 60 -11.46 -3.60 -1.24
CA ILE A 60 -10.61 -3.38 -0.07
C ILE A 60 -10.06 -1.96 0.06
N LEU A 61 -10.03 -1.20 -1.03
CA LEU A 61 -9.57 0.18 -1.04
C LEU A 61 -10.62 1.09 -1.68
N HIS A 62 -11.12 2.01 -0.91
CA HIS A 62 -12.00 3.07 -1.38
C HIS A 62 -11.21 4.36 -1.54
N VAL A 63 -11.31 5.01 -2.68
CA VAL A 63 -10.66 6.29 -2.95
C VAL A 63 -11.72 7.35 -3.21
N GLY A 64 -11.70 8.41 -2.41
CA GLY A 64 -12.66 9.51 -2.52
C GLY A 64 -11.95 10.84 -2.79
N ALA A 65 -12.35 11.53 -3.86
CA ALA A 65 -11.85 12.86 -4.19
C ALA A 65 -12.48 13.92 -3.27
N ARG A 66 -12.01 13.95 -2.02
CA ARG A 66 -12.53 14.81 -0.94
C ARG A 66 -11.73 16.09 -0.72
N PHE A 67 -10.56 16.21 -1.34
CA PHE A 67 -9.78 17.45 -1.26
C PHE A 67 -10.17 18.40 -2.39
N PRO A 68 -10.08 19.73 -2.15
CA PRO A 68 -10.26 20.70 -3.20
C PRO A 68 -9.34 20.47 -4.39
N LYS A 69 -9.76 20.90 -5.57
CA LYS A 69 -8.93 20.87 -6.77
C LYS A 69 -7.60 21.59 -6.52
N GLY A 70 -6.50 20.96 -6.91
CA GLY A 70 -5.14 21.49 -6.75
C GLY A 70 -4.57 21.38 -5.33
N ALA A 71 -5.29 20.77 -4.38
CA ALA A 71 -4.74 20.49 -3.07
C ALA A 71 -3.53 19.56 -3.18
N GLN A 72 -2.43 19.96 -2.54
CA GLN A 72 -1.19 19.17 -2.48
C GLN A 72 -1.11 18.48 -1.12
N ILE A 73 -0.90 17.18 -1.10
CA ILE A 73 -0.53 16.46 0.11
C ILE A 73 0.97 16.62 0.27
N LYS A 74 1.37 17.53 1.18
CA LYS A 74 2.77 17.91 1.36
C LYS A 74 3.55 16.93 2.22
N ASP A 75 2.87 16.21 3.11
CA ASP A 75 3.49 15.34 4.10
C ASP A 75 3.16 13.87 3.80
N LYS A 76 4.18 13.04 3.76
CA LYS A 76 4.05 11.58 3.64
C LYS A 76 3.63 10.97 5.00
N HIS A 77 2.48 11.41 5.53
CA HIS A 77 1.96 10.97 6.82
C HIS A 77 0.45 10.78 6.79
N SER A 78 0.01 9.71 7.44
CA SER A 78 -1.41 9.34 7.58
C SER A 78 -1.99 9.69 8.96
N GLY A 79 -1.45 10.69 9.63
CA GLY A 79 -1.79 11.02 11.01
C GLY A 79 -1.18 10.00 11.98
N SER A 80 -1.99 9.42 12.86
CA SER A 80 -1.55 8.40 13.82
C SER A 80 -1.35 7.00 13.20
N ILE A 81 -1.84 6.77 11.98
CA ILE A 81 -1.61 5.52 11.24
C ILE A 81 -0.27 5.65 10.51
N ASP A 82 0.72 4.85 10.90
CA ASP A 82 2.04 4.89 10.28
C ASP A 82 2.03 4.28 8.86
N HIS A 83 1.51 3.08 8.72
CA HIS A 83 1.46 2.37 7.44
C HIS A 83 0.32 1.34 7.38
N ILE A 84 0.11 0.81 6.19
CA ILE A 84 -0.79 -0.31 5.91
C ILE A 84 0.07 -1.46 5.41
N ALA A 85 -0.01 -2.62 6.09
CA ALA A 85 0.78 -3.78 5.75
C ALA A 85 -0.01 -4.78 4.90
N TRP A 86 0.64 -5.30 3.86
CA TRP A 86 0.13 -6.28 2.93
C TRP A 86 0.89 -7.58 3.06
N LYS A 87 0.19 -8.70 3.18
CA LYS A 87 0.80 -10.02 3.07
C LYS A 87 1.09 -10.30 1.59
N ALA A 88 2.33 -10.69 1.28
CA ALA A 88 2.79 -10.90 -0.08
C ALA A 88 3.62 -12.16 -0.21
N SER A 89 3.83 -12.59 -1.45
CA SER A 89 4.72 -13.68 -1.84
C SER A 89 5.42 -13.35 -3.15
N GLY A 90 6.57 -13.98 -3.43
CA GLY A 90 7.36 -13.71 -4.64
C GLY A 90 8.23 -12.46 -4.51
N ALA A 91 8.99 -12.34 -3.41
CA ALA A 91 9.81 -11.18 -3.07
C ALA A 91 10.74 -10.74 -4.21
N ALA A 92 11.47 -11.68 -4.83
CA ALA A 92 12.40 -11.37 -5.91
C ALA A 92 11.70 -10.77 -7.14
N GLU A 93 10.54 -11.32 -7.52
CA GLU A 93 9.77 -10.84 -8.66
C GLU A 93 9.09 -9.48 -8.35
N PHE A 94 8.61 -9.31 -7.13
CA PHE A 94 8.04 -8.02 -6.70
C PHE A 94 9.10 -6.91 -6.73
N ARG A 95 10.30 -7.19 -6.22
CA ARG A 95 11.43 -6.26 -6.27
C ARG A 95 11.80 -5.86 -7.71
N LYS A 96 11.81 -6.81 -8.65
CA LYS A 96 12.02 -6.54 -10.07
C LYS A 96 10.91 -5.64 -10.65
N ARG A 97 9.65 -5.90 -10.28
CA ARG A 97 8.49 -5.08 -10.67
C ARG A 97 8.67 -3.63 -10.25
N LEU A 98 9.01 -3.38 -8.98
CA LEU A 98 9.23 -2.04 -8.46
C LEU A 98 10.34 -1.30 -9.21
N LYS A 99 11.46 -1.97 -9.46
CA LYS A 99 12.57 -1.40 -10.25
C LYS A 99 12.16 -1.09 -11.69
N LYS A 100 11.40 -1.98 -12.34
CA LYS A 100 10.87 -1.75 -13.69
C LYS A 100 9.92 -0.58 -13.76
N LEU A 101 9.14 -0.35 -12.71
CA LEU A 101 8.18 0.75 -12.60
C LEU A 101 8.82 2.06 -12.12
N ASP A 102 10.12 2.06 -11.83
CA ASP A 102 10.88 3.18 -11.27
C ASP A 102 10.25 3.71 -9.96
N ILE A 103 9.79 2.78 -9.12
CA ILE A 103 9.22 3.09 -7.81
C ILE A 103 10.32 3.01 -6.75
N GLU A 104 10.52 4.09 -6.02
CA GLU A 104 11.43 4.13 -4.87
C GLU A 104 10.87 3.30 -3.73
N PHE A 105 11.72 2.51 -3.08
CA PHE A 105 11.35 1.68 -1.94
C PHE A 105 12.51 1.48 -0.98
N GLU A 106 12.19 1.26 0.30
CA GLU A 106 13.12 0.74 1.30
C GLU A 106 12.90 -0.77 1.45
N GLU A 107 13.94 -1.50 1.80
CA GLU A 107 13.86 -2.95 1.95
C GLU A 107 14.71 -3.47 3.11
N GLN A 108 14.33 -4.59 3.69
CA GLN A 108 15.13 -5.28 4.69
C GLN A 108 14.81 -6.78 4.75
N ASN A 109 15.82 -7.57 5.12
CA ASN A 109 15.58 -8.92 5.61
C ASN A 109 15.54 -8.89 7.14
N ILE A 110 14.49 -9.47 7.73
CA ILE A 110 14.39 -9.67 9.18
C ILE A 110 14.66 -11.12 9.49
N LYS A 111 15.63 -11.37 10.36
CA LYS A 111 15.94 -12.73 10.81
C LYS A 111 14.67 -13.37 11.37
N ASP A 112 14.41 -14.61 10.91
CA ASP A 112 13.27 -15.44 11.33
C ASP A 112 11.87 -14.89 11.03
N ALA A 113 11.77 -13.75 10.29
CA ALA A 113 10.50 -13.16 9.90
C ALA A 113 10.29 -13.04 8.39
N GLY A 114 11.35 -12.84 7.61
CA GLY A 114 11.30 -12.76 6.16
C GLY A 114 11.77 -11.42 5.60
N TYR A 115 11.39 -11.13 4.38
CA TYR A 115 11.73 -9.92 3.67
C TYR A 115 10.59 -8.90 3.72
N GLN A 116 10.93 -7.64 3.89
CA GLN A 116 9.98 -6.53 3.91
C GLN A 116 10.35 -5.45 2.91
N VAL A 117 9.34 -4.84 2.31
CA VAL A 117 9.45 -3.67 1.45
C VAL A 117 8.54 -2.58 1.95
N PHE A 118 9.04 -1.35 1.98
CA PHE A 118 8.28 -0.15 2.31
C PHE A 118 8.34 0.84 1.15
N LEU A 119 7.20 1.39 0.79
CA LEU A 119 7.09 2.41 -0.24
C LEU A 119 5.89 3.32 0.00
N TYR A 120 5.79 4.40 -0.77
CA TYR A 120 4.67 5.33 -0.68
C TYR A 120 3.82 5.29 -1.94
N ASP A 121 2.51 5.37 -1.77
CA ASP A 121 1.60 5.59 -2.88
C ASP A 121 1.68 7.04 -3.40
N PRO A 122 1.02 7.38 -4.52
CA PRO A 122 1.11 8.73 -5.11
C PRO A 122 0.62 9.86 -4.21
N VAL A 123 -0.16 9.58 -3.18
CA VAL A 123 -0.70 10.59 -2.26
C VAL A 123 -0.08 10.50 -0.85
N GLY A 124 1.02 9.75 -0.71
CA GLY A 124 1.82 9.72 0.51
C GLY A 124 1.39 8.70 1.56
N THR A 125 0.53 7.73 1.21
CA THR A 125 0.23 6.60 2.09
C THR A 125 1.41 5.65 2.11
N LYS A 126 1.96 5.36 3.29
CA LYS A 126 3.03 4.38 3.45
C LYS A 126 2.47 2.97 3.42
N LEU A 127 3.06 2.14 2.58
CA LEU A 127 2.72 0.74 2.41
C LEU A 127 3.90 -0.14 2.82
N GLU A 128 3.58 -1.24 3.49
CA GLU A 128 4.52 -2.30 3.84
C GLU A 128 4.09 -3.59 3.12
N PHE A 129 5.05 -4.31 2.56
CA PHE A 129 4.82 -5.63 1.97
C PHE A 129 5.64 -6.65 2.73
N ASN A 130 4.98 -7.65 3.33
CA ASN A 130 5.60 -8.70 4.13
C ASN A 130 5.65 -10.01 3.36
N PHE A 131 6.85 -10.47 3.05
CA PHE A 131 7.16 -11.74 2.39
C PHE A 131 7.66 -12.73 3.44
N VAL A 132 6.71 -13.34 4.16
CA VAL A 132 7.00 -14.26 5.27
C VAL A 132 7.81 -15.47 4.78
N ASN A 133 8.88 -15.79 5.47
CA ASN A 133 9.81 -16.89 5.13
C ASN A 133 10.53 -16.74 3.78
N GLU A 134 10.52 -15.56 3.16
CA GLU A 134 11.34 -15.28 1.98
C GLU A 134 12.54 -14.41 2.34
N HIS A 135 13.58 -14.50 1.54
CA HIS A 135 14.83 -13.76 1.75
C HIS A 135 15.38 -13.28 0.41
N VAL A 136 15.85 -12.05 0.36
CA VAL A 136 16.49 -11.45 -0.81
C VAL A 136 17.97 -11.17 -0.45
N PRO A 137 18.92 -11.97 -0.94
CA PRO A 137 20.33 -11.91 -0.49
C PRO A 137 21.02 -10.57 -0.70
N ASP A 138 20.64 -9.85 -1.77
CA ASP A 138 21.20 -8.56 -2.14
C ASP A 138 20.33 -7.37 -1.73
N ALA A 139 19.40 -7.57 -0.78
CA ALA A 139 18.60 -6.48 -0.21
C ALA A 139 19.51 -5.47 0.51
N VAL A 140 19.24 -4.19 0.26
CA VAL A 140 19.97 -3.08 0.90
C VAL A 140 19.35 -2.80 2.26
N PRO A 141 20.09 -3.00 3.39
CA PRO A 141 19.52 -2.79 4.72
C PRO A 141 19.03 -1.37 4.95
N LEU A 142 17.97 -1.22 5.75
CA LEU A 142 17.47 0.09 6.19
C LEU A 142 18.58 0.92 6.84
N GLY A 143 18.55 2.22 6.60
CA GLY A 143 19.51 3.18 7.17
C GLY A 143 20.80 3.34 6.39
N THR A 144 20.96 2.67 5.23
CA THR A 144 22.04 2.97 4.30
C THR A 144 21.81 4.32 3.60
N THR A 145 22.87 4.93 3.09
CA THR A 145 22.79 6.22 2.38
C THR A 145 21.86 6.17 1.18
N ALA A 146 21.77 5.01 0.51
CA ALA A 146 20.89 4.80 -0.65
C ALA A 146 19.39 4.87 -0.28
N GLN A 147 19.03 4.59 0.98
CA GLN A 147 17.64 4.60 1.46
C GLN A 147 17.32 5.81 2.35
N ALA A 148 18.32 6.57 2.79
CA ALA A 148 18.12 7.74 3.66
C ALA A 148 17.27 8.84 3.00
N ASN A 149 17.18 8.86 1.67
CA ASN A 149 16.40 9.85 0.91
C ASN A 149 14.90 9.54 0.84
N LEU A 150 14.46 8.37 1.33
CA LEU A 150 13.05 7.94 1.33
C LEU A 150 12.33 8.24 2.64
N ARG A 151 13.03 8.77 3.63
CA ARG A 151 12.49 9.09 4.98
C ARG A 151 12.03 10.52 5.11
#